data_28c57ca0d9b662e52c9302525eed9ae7
#
_entry.id   28c57ca0d9b662e52c9302525eed9ae7
#
_cell.length_a   1.000
_cell.length_b   1.000
_cell.length_c   1.000
_cell.angle_alpha   90.00
_cell.angle_beta   90.00
_cell.angle_gamma   90.00
#
_symmetry.space_group_name_H-M   'P 1'
#
loop_
_entity.id
_entity.type
_entity.pdbx_description
1 polymer ?
#
loop_
_entity_poly.entity_id
_entity_poly.type
_entity_poly.pdbx_seq_one_letter_code
_entity_poly.pdbx_strand_id
1 'polypeptide(L)'
;MMEECRSSSSLRRGLWGNLSFRFNRSSFVLQSLLLVLTLSIITACGLKSESRGIPAEVDALITSVTADIAAERYEKIYNEAADLWKQELDLDETVAVFKTLNAKLGKMENRTLHSATEQHNSGGPLKGNVFILSYQTRFEKGEGMETFTVVQRDNQWQLARYFVNSTALK
;
A
#
# COMPACT_ATOMS: atom_id res chain seq x y z
N MET A 1 22.28 13.84 -46.69
CA MET A 1 23.64 14.37 -46.73
C MET A 1 24.43 13.47 -45.83
N MET A 2 25.13 12.60 -46.52
CA MET A 2 26.05 11.55 -46.06
C MET A 2 27.27 12.22 -45.43
N GLU A 3 27.84 11.59 -44.41
CA GLU A 3 29.29 11.43 -44.34
C GLU A 3 29.70 10.36 -43.36
N GLU A 4 30.33 9.37 -43.92
CA GLU A 4 31.15 8.32 -43.32
C GLU A 4 32.43 8.91 -42.71
N CYS A 5 32.92 8.26 -41.68
CA CYS A 5 34.36 8.23 -41.38
C CYS A 5 34.73 6.93 -40.66
N ARG A 6 35.06 5.99 -41.35
CA ARG A 6 36.21 5.15 -41.74
C ARG A 6 37.31 5.03 -40.68
N SER A 7 37.39 3.80 -40.19
CA SER A 7 38.57 2.93 -39.94
C SER A 7 39.93 3.58 -39.68
N SER A 8 40.58 3.16 -38.61
CA SER A 8 42.04 2.90 -38.66
C SER A 8 42.45 1.83 -37.62
N SER A 9 42.86 0.72 -38.16
CA SER A 9 43.54 -0.38 -37.51
C SER A 9 45.04 -0.03 -37.28
N SER A 10 45.58 -0.31 -36.08
CA SER A 10 47.02 -0.54 -35.96
C SER A 10 47.31 -1.66 -34.96
N LEU A 11 47.78 -2.75 -35.51
CA LEU A 11 48.46 -3.84 -34.83
C LEU A 11 49.68 -3.31 -34.05
N ARG A 12 49.83 -3.71 -32.79
CA ARG A 12 51.14 -3.92 -32.21
C ARG A 12 51.20 -5.26 -31.49
N ARG A 13 52.02 -6.13 -32.05
CA ARG A 13 52.51 -7.39 -31.49
C ARG A 13 53.50 -7.11 -30.36
N GLY A 14 53.47 -7.98 -29.36
CA GLY A 14 54.69 -8.32 -28.62
C GLY A 14 54.66 -8.02 -27.14
N LEU A 15 54.51 -9.02 -26.31
CA LEU A 15 55.48 -9.51 -25.34
C LEU A 15 54.80 -10.56 -24.45
N TRP A 16 55.12 -11.80 -24.78
CA TRP A 16 54.84 -12.92 -23.87
C TRP A 16 55.87 -12.87 -22.73
N GLY A 17 55.49 -12.31 -21.59
CA GLY A 17 56.22 -12.44 -20.36
C GLY A 17 55.68 -13.63 -19.57
N ASN A 18 56.47 -14.70 -19.47
CA ASN A 18 56.23 -15.82 -18.58
C ASN A 18 56.16 -15.34 -17.11
N LEU A 19 54.97 -15.09 -16.59
CA LEU A 19 54.77 -14.98 -15.17
C LEU A 19 54.36 -16.35 -14.63
N SER A 20 55.34 -17.07 -14.11
CA SER A 20 55.13 -18.26 -13.30
C SER A 20 54.45 -17.84 -11.98
N PHE A 21 53.13 -17.92 -11.95
CA PHE A 21 52.34 -17.71 -10.76
C PHE A 21 52.55 -18.91 -9.82
N ARG A 22 53.40 -18.72 -8.81
CA ARG A 22 53.48 -19.67 -7.69
C ARG A 22 52.16 -19.61 -6.90
N PHE A 23 51.32 -20.60 -7.12
CA PHE A 23 50.07 -20.80 -6.43
C PHE A 23 50.33 -21.07 -4.94
N ASN A 24 50.14 -20.07 -4.09
CA ASN A 24 50.23 -20.22 -2.67
C ASN A 24 48.86 -20.62 -2.11
N ARG A 25 48.75 -21.85 -1.65
CA ARG A 25 47.50 -22.46 -1.14
C ARG A 25 46.84 -21.66 0.01
N SER A 26 47.63 -20.86 0.75
CA SER A 26 47.14 -20.04 1.84
C SER A 26 46.32 -18.80 1.35
N SER A 27 46.59 -18.34 0.11
CA SER A 27 45.87 -17.17 -0.44
C SER A 27 44.43 -17.53 -0.86
N PHE A 28 44.17 -18.77 -1.25
CA PHE A 28 42.82 -19.21 -1.63
C PHE A 28 41.85 -19.31 -0.47
N VAL A 29 42.33 -19.74 0.69
CA VAL A 29 41.46 -19.84 1.89
C VAL A 29 41.06 -18.45 2.38
N LEU A 30 42.00 -17.49 2.35
CA LEU A 30 41.72 -16.10 2.75
C LEU A 30 40.76 -15.40 1.79
N GLN A 31 40.90 -15.65 0.47
CA GLN A 31 40.06 -15.07 -0.56
C GLN A 31 38.65 -15.66 -0.56
N SER A 32 38.52 -16.97 -0.26
CA SER A 32 37.21 -17.63 -0.07
C SER A 32 36.50 -17.13 1.20
N LEU A 33 37.24 -16.90 2.27
CA LEU A 33 36.67 -16.36 3.52
C LEU A 33 36.17 -14.93 3.35
N LEU A 34 36.89 -14.11 2.58
CA LEU A 34 36.48 -12.74 2.27
C LEU A 34 35.24 -12.69 1.37
N LEU A 35 35.12 -13.63 0.41
CA LEU A 35 33.97 -13.72 -0.48
C LEU A 35 32.69 -14.15 0.25
N VAL A 36 32.80 -15.07 1.23
CA VAL A 36 31.67 -15.51 2.05
C VAL A 36 31.22 -14.39 3.01
N LEU A 37 32.15 -13.60 3.54
CA LEU A 37 31.85 -12.49 4.44
C LEU A 37 31.14 -11.33 3.72
N THR A 38 31.46 -11.07 2.45
CA THR A 38 30.79 -10.03 1.64
C THR A 38 29.39 -10.43 1.18
N LEU A 39 29.10 -11.74 1.05
CA LEU A 39 27.78 -12.22 0.63
C LEU A 39 26.74 -12.15 1.77
N SER A 40 27.19 -12.08 3.02
CA SER A 40 26.31 -12.01 4.20
C SER A 40 25.71 -10.63 4.48
N ILE A 41 26.09 -9.58 3.75
CA ILE A 41 25.64 -8.20 4.00
C ILE A 41 24.43 -7.82 3.13
N ILE A 42 24.02 -8.66 2.16
CA ILE A 42 22.97 -8.30 1.17
C ILE A 42 21.55 -8.69 1.65
N THR A 43 21.38 -9.33 2.80
CA THR A 43 20.06 -9.82 3.26
C THR A 43 19.32 -8.88 4.23
N ALA A 44 19.65 -7.60 4.30
CA ALA A 44 18.97 -6.62 5.16
C ALA A 44 18.26 -5.49 4.38
N CYS A 45 17.88 -5.69 3.11
CA CYS A 45 16.83 -4.89 2.49
C CYS A 45 15.49 -5.53 2.83
N GLY A 46 15.01 -5.31 4.06
CA GLY A 46 13.61 -5.44 4.35
C GLY A 46 12.86 -4.53 3.39
N LEU A 47 12.07 -5.12 2.49
CA LEU A 47 11.02 -4.43 1.75
C LEU A 47 10.09 -3.83 2.80
N LYS A 48 10.39 -2.60 3.26
CA LYS A 48 9.36 -1.73 3.80
C LYS A 48 8.44 -1.47 2.62
N SER A 49 7.28 -2.11 2.61
CA SER A 49 6.14 -1.65 1.87
C SER A 49 5.80 -0.26 2.44
N GLU A 50 6.37 0.79 1.85
CA GLU A 50 5.90 2.14 2.06
C GLU A 50 4.50 2.18 1.45
N SER A 51 3.49 2.04 2.32
CA SER A 51 2.14 2.46 1.97
C SER A 51 2.25 3.95 1.66
N ARG A 52 2.05 4.30 0.39
CA ARG A 52 2.29 5.62 -0.20
C ARG A 52 1.61 6.72 0.63
N GLY A 53 2.29 7.28 1.61
CA GLY A 53 1.86 8.47 2.32
C GLY A 53 0.61 8.34 3.22
N ILE A 54 0.05 7.15 3.42
CA ILE A 54 -1.07 6.96 4.35
C ILE A 54 -0.49 6.81 5.77
N PRO A 55 -0.90 7.63 6.75
CA PRO A 55 -0.49 7.44 8.13
C PRO A 55 -0.88 6.06 8.66
N ALA A 56 -0.04 5.47 9.50
CA ALA A 56 -0.27 4.13 10.05
C ALA A 56 -1.59 4.04 10.84
N GLU A 57 -1.97 5.13 11.50
CA GLU A 57 -3.23 5.23 12.27
C GLU A 57 -4.46 5.22 11.36
N VAL A 58 -4.37 5.84 10.17
CA VAL A 58 -5.44 5.81 9.16
C VAL A 58 -5.59 4.39 8.61
N ASP A 59 -4.49 3.73 8.26
CA ASP A 59 -4.51 2.35 7.77
C ASP A 59 -5.06 1.38 8.82
N ALA A 60 -4.67 1.54 10.10
CA ALA A 60 -5.20 0.77 11.22
C ALA A 60 -6.71 0.97 11.40
N LEU A 61 -7.21 2.20 11.29
CA LEU A 61 -8.64 2.48 11.34
C LEU A 61 -9.40 1.78 10.21
N ILE A 62 -8.93 1.90 8.96
CA ILE A 62 -9.56 1.23 7.81
C ILE A 62 -9.59 -0.29 8.00
N THR A 63 -8.49 -0.86 8.49
CA THR A 63 -8.41 -2.29 8.81
C THR A 63 -9.42 -2.69 9.88
N SER A 64 -9.54 -1.91 10.98
CA SER A 64 -10.52 -2.14 12.04
C SER A 64 -11.96 -2.06 11.53
N VAL A 65 -12.31 -0.99 10.82
CA VAL A 65 -13.66 -0.82 10.23
C VAL A 65 -14.00 -1.98 9.29
N THR A 66 -13.07 -2.40 8.45
CA THR A 66 -13.29 -3.53 7.54
C THR A 66 -13.51 -4.85 8.28
N ALA A 67 -12.73 -5.09 9.34
CA ALA A 67 -12.93 -6.26 10.21
C ALA A 67 -14.29 -6.21 10.94
N ASP A 68 -14.74 -5.02 11.34
CA ASP A 68 -16.05 -4.82 11.97
C ASP A 68 -17.19 -5.05 10.96
N ILE A 69 -17.05 -4.60 9.71
CA ILE A 69 -18.00 -4.91 8.62
C ILE A 69 -18.09 -6.42 8.40
N ALA A 70 -16.95 -7.10 8.27
CA ALA A 70 -16.89 -8.54 8.05
C ALA A 70 -17.47 -9.37 9.21
N ALA A 71 -17.37 -8.85 10.43
CA ALA A 71 -17.90 -9.47 11.64
C ALA A 71 -19.33 -8.99 12.00
N GLU A 72 -19.94 -8.18 11.13
CA GLU A 72 -21.28 -7.59 11.31
C GLU A 72 -21.43 -6.77 12.61
N ARG A 73 -20.32 -6.15 13.09
CA ARG A 73 -20.31 -5.31 14.29
C ARG A 73 -20.69 -3.86 13.95
N TYR A 74 -21.82 -3.65 13.31
CA TYR A 74 -22.25 -2.36 12.76
C TYR A 74 -22.51 -1.31 13.84
N GLU A 75 -23.00 -1.71 15.01
CA GLU A 75 -23.18 -0.82 16.16
C GLU A 75 -21.85 -0.24 16.64
N LYS A 76 -20.79 -1.05 16.63
CA LYS A 76 -19.45 -0.58 16.99
C LYS A 76 -18.95 0.47 15.99
N ILE A 77 -19.15 0.23 14.70
CA ILE A 77 -18.80 1.20 13.64
C ILE A 77 -19.53 2.52 13.90
N TYR A 78 -20.83 2.50 14.15
CA TYR A 78 -21.61 3.69 14.45
C TYR A 78 -21.09 4.43 15.68
N ASN A 79 -20.83 3.71 16.77
CA ASN A 79 -20.39 4.32 18.03
C ASN A 79 -19.03 5.01 17.92
N GLU A 80 -18.10 4.43 17.14
CA GLU A 80 -16.75 4.94 16.91
C GLU A 80 -16.65 5.94 15.73
N ALA A 81 -17.72 6.10 14.95
CA ALA A 81 -17.76 7.02 13.82
C ALA A 81 -17.74 8.49 14.28
N ALA A 82 -17.31 9.37 13.38
CA ALA A 82 -17.33 10.82 13.56
C ALA A 82 -18.78 11.35 13.67
N ASP A 83 -18.92 12.52 14.30
CA ASP A 83 -20.21 13.18 14.45
C ASP A 83 -20.95 13.40 13.13
N LEU A 84 -20.21 13.62 12.05
CA LEU A 84 -20.80 13.77 10.70
C LEU A 84 -21.60 12.52 10.30
N TRP A 85 -21.08 11.32 10.56
CA TRP A 85 -21.78 10.06 10.29
C TRP A 85 -23.11 10.02 11.08
N LYS A 86 -23.04 10.35 12.38
CA LYS A 86 -24.19 10.33 13.30
C LYS A 86 -25.23 11.42 13.02
N GLN A 87 -24.84 12.48 12.31
CA GLN A 87 -25.76 13.52 11.80
C GLN A 87 -26.46 13.09 10.51
N GLU A 88 -25.80 12.27 9.67
CA GLU A 88 -26.35 11.81 8.39
C GLU A 88 -27.20 10.55 8.53
N LEU A 89 -26.86 9.64 9.45
CA LEU A 89 -27.54 8.36 9.69
C LEU A 89 -27.62 8.09 11.19
N ASP A 90 -28.76 7.58 11.63
CA ASP A 90 -28.89 7.03 12.98
C ASP A 90 -28.35 5.58 13.07
N LEU A 91 -28.42 4.97 14.24
CA LEU A 91 -27.93 3.61 14.46
C LEU A 91 -28.69 2.58 13.63
N ASP A 92 -30.01 2.64 13.59
CA ASP A 92 -30.85 1.67 12.89
C ASP A 92 -30.66 1.78 11.38
N GLU A 93 -30.54 3.01 10.84
CA GLU A 93 -30.22 3.28 9.44
C GLU A 93 -28.84 2.78 9.09
N THR A 94 -27.84 3.01 9.95
CA THR A 94 -26.47 2.50 9.77
C THR A 94 -26.46 0.98 9.66
N VAL A 95 -27.11 0.30 10.58
CA VAL A 95 -27.23 -1.17 10.59
C VAL A 95 -27.95 -1.66 9.31
N ALA A 96 -29.04 -1.00 8.91
CA ALA A 96 -29.79 -1.36 7.71
C ALA A 96 -28.97 -1.20 6.43
N VAL A 97 -28.20 -0.12 6.31
CA VAL A 97 -27.29 0.12 5.18
C VAL A 97 -26.25 -0.99 5.06
N PHE A 98 -25.52 -1.30 6.14
CA PHE A 98 -24.49 -2.35 6.11
C PHE A 98 -25.09 -3.74 5.85
N LYS A 99 -26.23 -4.08 6.44
CA LYS A 99 -26.93 -5.35 6.14
C LYS A 99 -27.33 -5.43 4.66
N THR A 100 -27.81 -4.34 4.08
CA THR A 100 -28.16 -4.28 2.66
C THR A 100 -26.93 -4.46 1.77
N LEU A 101 -25.82 -3.79 2.08
CA LEU A 101 -24.56 -3.95 1.37
C LEU A 101 -24.07 -5.39 1.44
N ASN A 102 -24.03 -5.99 2.62
CA ASN A 102 -23.62 -7.38 2.82
C ASN A 102 -24.55 -8.36 2.06
N ALA A 103 -25.85 -8.16 2.10
CA ALA A 103 -26.81 -9.01 1.38
C ALA A 103 -26.61 -8.95 -0.16
N LYS A 104 -26.33 -7.76 -0.71
CA LYS A 104 -26.17 -7.56 -2.16
C LYS A 104 -24.77 -7.91 -2.66
N LEU A 105 -23.72 -7.60 -1.92
CA LEU A 105 -22.33 -7.77 -2.34
C LEU A 105 -21.70 -9.07 -1.84
N GLY A 106 -22.17 -9.59 -0.72
CA GLY A 106 -21.51 -10.67 -0.01
C GLY A 106 -20.26 -10.19 0.72
N LYS A 107 -19.42 -11.14 1.16
CA LYS A 107 -18.18 -10.84 1.87
C LYS A 107 -17.13 -10.26 0.94
N MET A 108 -16.28 -9.40 1.49
CA MET A 108 -15.09 -8.91 0.80
C MET A 108 -14.06 -10.04 0.72
N GLU A 109 -13.58 -10.35 -0.49
CA GLU A 109 -12.56 -11.37 -0.76
C GLU A 109 -11.16 -10.74 -0.86
N ASN A 110 -11.06 -9.62 -1.58
CA ASN A 110 -9.80 -8.93 -1.80
C ASN A 110 -10.06 -7.44 -2.08
N ARG A 111 -9.11 -6.59 -1.71
CA ARG A 111 -9.11 -5.18 -2.09
C ARG A 111 -7.72 -4.65 -2.36
N THR A 112 -7.62 -3.68 -3.26
CA THR A 112 -6.38 -3.00 -3.63
C THR A 112 -6.60 -1.50 -3.54
N LEU A 113 -5.68 -0.79 -2.89
CA LEU A 113 -5.73 0.67 -2.83
C LEU A 113 -5.65 1.24 -4.26
N HIS A 114 -6.66 2.01 -4.64
CA HIS A 114 -6.71 2.72 -5.91
C HIS A 114 -6.17 4.14 -5.78
N SER A 115 -6.63 4.87 -4.76
CA SER A 115 -6.15 6.23 -4.47
C SER A 115 -6.25 6.57 -2.99
N ALA A 116 -5.37 7.47 -2.55
CA ALA A 116 -5.42 8.10 -1.24
C ALA A 116 -5.16 9.60 -1.43
N THR A 117 -6.04 10.43 -0.88
CA THR A 117 -5.95 11.89 -0.96
C THR A 117 -6.02 12.46 0.45
N GLU A 118 -5.02 13.24 0.81
CA GLU A 118 -5.01 14.03 2.04
C GLU A 118 -5.54 15.43 1.76
N GLN A 119 -6.38 15.94 2.65
CA GLN A 119 -6.93 17.29 2.58
C GLN A 119 -6.91 17.92 3.98
N HIS A 120 -6.73 19.24 4.01
CA HIS A 120 -6.91 20.04 5.21
C HIS A 120 -8.04 21.05 4.99
N ASN A 121 -9.14 20.87 5.72
CA ASN A 121 -10.31 21.72 5.60
C ASN A 121 -10.33 22.74 6.74
N SER A 122 -10.44 24.01 6.40
CA SER A 122 -10.49 25.11 7.39
C SER A 122 -11.86 25.28 8.07
N GLY A 123 -12.91 24.67 7.52
CA GLY A 123 -14.29 24.78 8.04
C GLY A 123 -15.21 23.64 7.56
N GLY A 124 -16.47 23.73 7.97
CA GLY A 124 -17.51 22.75 7.64
C GLY A 124 -17.46 21.45 8.48
N PRO A 125 -18.33 20.47 8.17
CA PRO A 125 -18.45 19.23 8.93
C PRO A 125 -17.18 18.36 8.92
N LEU A 126 -16.35 18.50 7.88
CA LEU A 126 -15.07 17.82 7.74
C LEU A 126 -13.88 18.74 8.06
N LYS A 127 -14.06 19.77 8.92
CA LYS A 127 -12.96 20.64 9.34
C LYS A 127 -11.81 19.81 9.92
N GLY A 128 -10.54 20.17 9.58
CA GLY A 128 -9.32 19.50 10.04
C GLY A 128 -8.69 18.62 8.96
N ASN A 129 -7.84 17.69 9.36
CA ASN A 129 -7.20 16.77 8.45
C ASN A 129 -8.17 15.66 8.05
N VAL A 130 -8.22 15.38 6.77
CA VAL A 130 -9.11 14.38 6.17
C VAL A 130 -8.31 13.52 5.21
N PHE A 131 -8.52 12.20 5.27
CA PHE A 131 -8.10 11.29 4.21
C PHE A 131 -9.32 10.73 3.50
N ILE A 132 -9.24 10.68 2.17
CA ILE A 132 -10.19 10.00 1.30
C ILE A 132 -9.44 8.87 0.63
N LEU A 133 -9.83 7.62 0.95
CA LEU A 133 -9.20 6.42 0.43
C LEU A 133 -10.20 5.66 -0.43
N SER A 134 -9.81 5.34 -1.65
CA SER A 134 -10.60 4.53 -2.56
C SER A 134 -9.90 3.22 -2.85
N TYR A 135 -10.65 2.11 -2.76
CA TYR A 135 -10.16 0.77 -3.01
C TYR A 135 -10.98 0.10 -4.11
N GLN A 136 -10.27 -0.53 -5.04
CA GLN A 136 -10.90 -1.52 -5.91
C GLN A 136 -11.09 -2.80 -5.11
N THR A 137 -12.34 -3.21 -4.93
CA THR A 137 -12.71 -4.32 -4.04
C THR A 137 -13.46 -5.39 -4.80
N ARG A 138 -13.06 -6.64 -4.59
CA ARG A 138 -13.80 -7.82 -5.03
C ARG A 138 -14.61 -8.36 -3.86
N PHE A 139 -15.90 -8.53 -4.08
CA PHE A 139 -16.83 -9.17 -3.18
C PHE A 139 -17.29 -10.51 -3.77
N GLU A 140 -17.90 -11.37 -2.97
CA GLU A 140 -18.43 -12.67 -3.42
C GLU A 140 -19.41 -12.55 -4.60
N LYS A 141 -20.18 -11.44 -4.67
CA LYS A 141 -21.24 -11.25 -5.68
C LYS A 141 -20.92 -10.18 -6.72
N GLY A 142 -19.69 -9.66 -6.75
CA GLY A 142 -19.26 -8.69 -7.76
C GLY A 142 -18.09 -7.83 -7.33
N GLU A 143 -17.76 -6.86 -8.17
CA GLU A 143 -16.69 -5.91 -7.90
C GLU A 143 -17.28 -4.52 -7.67
N GLY A 144 -16.53 -3.70 -6.93
CA GLY A 144 -16.92 -2.32 -6.66
C GLY A 144 -15.75 -1.45 -6.24
N MET A 145 -16.03 -0.16 -6.20
CA MET A 145 -15.13 0.84 -5.62
C MET A 145 -15.65 1.20 -4.24
N GLU A 146 -14.87 0.90 -3.20
CA GLU A 146 -15.12 1.37 -1.85
C GLU A 146 -14.43 2.70 -1.64
N THR A 147 -15.09 3.64 -0.99
CA THR A 147 -14.50 4.93 -0.61
C THR A 147 -14.73 5.17 0.87
N PHE A 148 -13.64 5.34 1.59
CA PHE A 148 -13.61 5.71 3.01
C PHE A 148 -13.19 7.16 3.12
N THR A 149 -13.99 7.96 3.84
CA THR A 149 -13.59 9.31 4.25
C THR A 149 -13.36 9.27 5.75
N VAL A 150 -12.15 9.58 6.17
CA VAL A 150 -11.79 9.64 7.60
C VAL A 150 -11.34 11.05 7.96
N VAL A 151 -11.67 11.47 9.17
CA VAL A 151 -11.36 12.81 9.68
C VAL A 151 -10.63 12.70 11.01
N GLN A 152 -9.67 13.57 11.24
CA GLN A 152 -8.97 13.65 12.52
C GLN A 152 -9.72 14.56 13.49
N ARG A 153 -10.03 14.03 14.68
CA ARG A 153 -10.65 14.74 15.80
C ARG A 153 -9.88 14.41 17.07
N ASP A 154 -9.51 15.42 17.83
CA ASP A 154 -8.81 15.24 19.10
C ASP A 154 -7.61 14.27 19.01
N ASN A 155 -6.86 14.41 17.93
CA ASN A 155 -5.72 13.57 17.59
C ASN A 155 -6.06 12.10 17.29
N GLN A 156 -7.32 11.76 17.07
CA GLN A 156 -7.81 10.42 16.70
C GLN A 156 -8.47 10.46 15.33
N TRP A 157 -8.22 9.43 14.51
CA TRP A 157 -8.89 9.27 13.24
C TRP A 157 -10.23 8.56 13.43
N GLN A 158 -11.28 9.07 12.78
CA GLN A 158 -12.64 8.54 12.85
C GLN A 158 -13.24 8.40 11.46
N LEU A 159 -14.04 7.37 11.24
CA LEU A 159 -14.79 7.20 10.00
C LEU A 159 -15.87 8.28 9.90
N ALA A 160 -15.81 9.11 8.85
CA ALA A 160 -16.79 10.15 8.60
C ALA A 160 -17.80 9.75 7.52
N ARG A 161 -17.39 8.98 6.51
CA ARG A 161 -18.26 8.45 5.45
C ARG A 161 -17.70 7.14 4.90
N TYR A 162 -18.62 6.27 4.47
CA TYR A 162 -18.32 5.06 3.70
C TYR A 162 -19.30 4.94 2.54
N PHE A 163 -18.76 4.64 1.38
CA PHE A 163 -19.55 4.51 0.17
C PHE A 163 -19.04 3.37 -0.70
N VAL A 164 -19.95 2.61 -1.32
CA VAL A 164 -19.62 1.56 -2.29
C VAL A 164 -20.35 1.84 -3.60
N ASN A 165 -19.60 1.87 -4.68
CA ASN A 165 -20.14 1.90 -6.04
C ASN A 165 -19.88 0.55 -6.71
N SER A 166 -20.97 -0.19 -6.97
CA SER A 166 -20.91 -1.51 -7.64
C SER A 166 -22.11 -1.70 -8.54
N THR A 167 -21.93 -2.41 -9.65
CA THR A 167 -23.04 -2.82 -10.52
C THR A 167 -23.97 -3.82 -9.84
N ALA A 168 -23.51 -4.56 -8.85
CA ALA A 168 -24.32 -5.49 -8.06
C ALA A 168 -25.32 -4.79 -7.10
N LEU A 169 -25.21 -3.47 -6.93
CA LEU A 169 -26.13 -2.66 -6.12
C LEU A 169 -27.31 -2.11 -6.90
N LYS A 170 -27.27 -2.20 -8.25
CA LYS A 170 -28.31 -1.70 -9.15
C LYS A 170 -29.53 -2.62 -9.22
#